data_09c1ccd6808a6377c511fb0631ccde78
#
_entry.id   09c1ccd6808a6377c511fb0631ccde78
#
_cell.length_a   1.000
_cell.length_b   1.000
_cell.length_c   1.000
_cell.angle_alpha   90.00
_cell.angle_beta   90.00
_cell.angle_gamma   90.00
#
_symmetry.space_group_name_H-M   'P 1'
#
loop_
_entity.id
_entity.type
_entity.pdbx_description
1 polymer ?
#
loop_
_entity_poly.entity_id
_entity_poly.type
_entity_poly.pdbx_seq_one_letter_code
_entity_poly.pdbx_strand_id
1 'polypeptide(L)'
;MRTRHTTYQGAAMKLGVFLVLFGDMPFEKALDTAKSFGLDAVEIGVGNYPGSSHCDTGALLKSPAKLKAFSDAVRSRGLEISALSCHGNPLHPDPKLAAAHRKTQRNAILLAEKLGLDTIVTFSGCPGDGPKASGPNWVTCPWP
;
A
#
# COMPACT_ATOMS: atom_id res chain seq x y z
N MET A 1 36.27 33.95 14.67
CA MET A 1 35.45 33.24 13.69
C MET A 1 34.91 31.97 14.35
N ARG A 2 33.60 31.94 14.77
CA ARG A 2 33.01 30.78 15.46
C ARG A 2 32.35 29.92 14.42
N THR A 3 32.93 28.75 14.13
CA THR A 3 32.31 27.69 13.32
C THR A 3 31.10 27.15 14.07
N ARG A 4 29.89 27.39 13.54
CA ARG A 4 28.66 26.70 14.00
C ARG A 4 28.71 25.27 13.47
N HIS A 5 29.00 24.33 14.36
CA HIS A 5 28.73 22.92 14.05
C HIS A 5 27.21 22.72 14.11
N THR A 6 26.58 22.66 12.95
CA THR A 6 25.21 22.17 12.82
C THR A 6 25.26 20.66 13.02
N THR A 7 24.92 20.20 14.22
CA THR A 7 24.68 18.77 14.46
C THR A 7 23.43 18.38 13.65
N TYR A 8 23.64 17.63 12.59
CA TYR A 8 22.55 16.97 11.86
C TYR A 8 22.01 15.89 12.80
N GLN A 9 20.92 16.18 13.51
CA GLN A 9 20.12 15.12 14.14
C GLN A 9 19.37 14.42 13.01
N GLY A 10 19.98 13.39 12.47
CA GLY A 10 19.33 12.52 11.50
C GLY A 10 18.04 11.96 12.13
N ALA A 11 16.93 12.05 11.40
CA ALA A 11 15.71 11.37 11.82
C ALA A 11 16.05 9.88 12.03
N ALA A 12 15.63 9.31 13.17
CA ALA A 12 15.85 7.90 13.45
C ALA A 12 15.22 7.07 12.32
N MET A 13 15.97 6.11 11.78
CA MET A 13 15.48 5.20 10.76
C MET A 13 14.35 4.36 11.35
N LYS A 14 13.21 4.28 10.66
CA LYS A 14 12.09 3.42 11.01
C LYS A 14 12.15 2.14 10.20
N LEU A 15 11.86 1.03 10.85
CA LEU A 15 11.77 -0.28 10.20
C LEU A 15 10.31 -0.69 10.09
N GLY A 16 9.89 -1.10 8.90
CA GLY A 16 8.51 -1.53 8.65
C GLY A 16 8.42 -2.87 7.93
N VAL A 17 7.20 -3.39 7.85
CA VAL A 17 6.88 -4.62 7.12
C VAL A 17 5.67 -4.42 6.21
N PHE A 18 5.69 -5.06 5.05
CA PHE A 18 4.51 -5.18 4.21
C PHE A 18 3.61 -6.29 4.75
N LEU A 19 2.40 -5.93 5.18
CA LEU A 19 1.47 -6.87 5.86
C LEU A 19 0.98 -8.02 4.98
N VAL A 20 1.26 -8.00 3.68
CA VAL A 20 0.95 -9.15 2.79
C VAL A 20 1.59 -10.44 3.29
N LEU A 21 2.72 -10.37 4.01
CA LEU A 21 3.37 -11.52 4.63
C LEU A 21 2.53 -12.21 5.72
N PHE A 22 1.54 -11.51 6.24
CA PHE A 22 0.61 -11.98 7.27
C PHE A 22 -0.83 -12.05 6.75
N GLY A 23 -1.01 -12.22 5.44
CA GLY A 23 -2.31 -12.15 4.76
C GLY A 23 -3.35 -13.18 5.20
N ASP A 24 -2.93 -14.25 5.85
CA ASP A 24 -3.75 -15.29 6.48
C ASP A 24 -4.19 -14.98 7.93
N MET A 25 -3.61 -13.92 8.52
CA MET A 25 -3.94 -13.49 9.89
C MET A 25 -5.04 -12.43 9.88
N PRO A 26 -5.89 -12.36 10.92
CA PRO A 26 -6.72 -11.19 11.17
C PRO A 26 -5.88 -9.92 11.31
N PHE A 27 -6.41 -8.77 10.87
CA PHE A 27 -5.68 -7.50 10.82
C PHE A 27 -4.99 -7.12 12.14
N GLU A 28 -5.74 -7.18 13.24
CA GLU A 28 -5.19 -6.83 14.55
C GLU A 28 -4.05 -7.76 14.97
N LYS A 29 -4.17 -9.07 14.70
CA LYS A 29 -3.12 -10.04 14.99
C LYS A 29 -1.87 -9.79 14.13
N ALA A 30 -2.03 -9.43 12.87
CA ALA A 30 -0.92 -9.04 12.00
C ALA A 30 -0.17 -7.81 12.55
N LEU A 31 -0.91 -6.81 13.05
CA LEU A 31 -0.33 -5.64 13.70
C LEU A 31 0.40 -5.99 15.01
N ASP A 32 -0.19 -6.84 15.85
CA ASP A 32 0.44 -7.32 17.10
C ASP A 32 1.74 -8.08 16.79
N THR A 33 1.73 -8.89 15.74
CA THR A 33 2.90 -9.63 15.28
C THR A 33 4.00 -8.67 14.79
N ALA A 34 3.65 -7.69 13.94
CA ALA A 34 4.58 -6.66 13.49
C ALA A 34 5.21 -5.92 14.68
N LYS A 35 4.39 -5.54 15.65
CA LYS A 35 4.88 -4.86 16.86
C LYS A 35 5.78 -5.73 17.73
N SER A 36 5.49 -7.02 17.84
CA SER A 36 6.33 -7.96 18.62
C SER A 36 7.75 -8.11 18.06
N PHE A 37 7.94 -7.84 16.77
CA PHE A 37 9.26 -7.79 16.13
C PHE A 37 9.96 -6.44 16.29
N GLY A 38 9.39 -5.50 17.05
CA GLY A 38 9.98 -4.18 17.27
C GLY A 38 9.87 -3.24 16.08
N LEU A 39 8.94 -3.52 15.15
CA LEU A 39 8.75 -2.67 13.97
C LEU A 39 8.04 -1.36 14.33
N ASP A 40 8.29 -0.33 13.53
CA ASP A 40 7.75 1.02 13.68
C ASP A 40 6.60 1.29 12.71
N ALA A 41 6.58 0.59 11.57
CA ALA A 41 5.67 0.90 10.48
C ALA A 41 5.13 -0.35 9.78
N VAL A 42 3.98 -0.18 9.11
CA VAL A 42 3.38 -1.20 8.25
C VAL A 42 3.00 -0.61 6.89
N GLU A 43 3.26 -1.35 5.82
CA GLU A 43 2.70 -1.11 4.49
C GLU A 43 1.48 -2.01 4.33
N ILE A 44 0.38 -1.48 3.78
CA ILE A 44 -0.90 -2.20 3.74
C ILE A 44 -1.37 -2.37 2.30
N GLY A 45 -1.64 -3.62 1.90
CA GLY A 45 -2.25 -3.96 0.61
C GLY A 45 -3.74 -3.54 0.59
N VAL A 46 -4.12 -2.80 -0.46
CA VAL A 46 -5.47 -2.24 -0.62
C VAL A 46 -6.18 -2.66 -1.90
N GLY A 47 -5.66 -3.71 -2.54
CA GLY A 47 -6.22 -4.34 -3.73
C GLY A 47 -5.21 -4.58 -4.84
N ASN A 48 -5.68 -5.07 -5.98
CA ASN A 48 -4.87 -5.59 -7.08
C ASN A 48 -3.98 -6.77 -6.63
N TYR A 49 -2.72 -6.88 -7.06
CA TYR A 49 -1.84 -8.02 -6.76
C TYR A 49 -1.54 -8.23 -5.28
N PRO A 50 -1.36 -7.19 -4.45
CA PRO A 50 -1.20 -7.38 -3.01
C PRO A 50 -2.44 -7.95 -2.31
N GLY A 51 -3.60 -7.91 -2.97
CA GLY A 51 -4.85 -8.23 -2.30
C GLY A 51 -5.27 -7.14 -1.31
N SER A 52 -6.30 -7.44 -0.52
CA SER A 52 -6.90 -6.53 0.46
C SER A 52 -7.30 -7.25 1.75
N SER A 53 -6.55 -8.28 2.14
CA SER A 53 -6.87 -9.12 3.31
C SER A 53 -7.07 -8.32 4.58
N HIS A 54 -6.32 -7.22 4.76
CA HIS A 54 -6.35 -6.38 5.95
C HIS A 54 -7.09 -5.06 5.75
N CYS A 55 -7.58 -4.75 4.53
CA CYS A 55 -8.15 -3.44 4.22
C CYS A 55 -9.32 -3.53 3.23
N ASP A 56 -10.54 -3.49 3.73
CA ASP A 56 -11.73 -3.28 2.89
C ASP A 56 -11.85 -1.79 2.52
N THR A 57 -11.12 -1.41 1.47
CA THR A 57 -11.08 -0.02 0.98
C THR A 57 -12.48 0.54 0.72
N GLY A 58 -13.39 -0.29 0.17
CA GLY A 58 -14.76 0.14 -0.13
C GLY A 58 -15.56 0.48 1.14
N ALA A 59 -15.42 -0.32 2.18
CA ALA A 59 -16.08 -0.07 3.47
C ALA A 59 -15.48 1.15 4.18
N LEU A 60 -14.14 1.29 4.16
CA LEU A 60 -13.44 2.41 4.80
C LEU A 60 -13.78 3.75 4.15
N LEU A 61 -13.86 3.80 2.83
CA LEU A 61 -14.22 5.03 2.10
C LEU A 61 -15.65 5.52 2.39
N LYS A 62 -16.57 4.60 2.73
CA LYS A 62 -17.97 4.89 2.98
C LYS A 62 -18.30 5.18 4.44
N SER A 63 -17.44 4.80 5.39
CA SER A 63 -17.73 4.89 6.83
C SER A 63 -16.61 5.57 7.60
N PRO A 64 -16.79 6.83 8.03
CA PRO A 64 -15.82 7.51 8.91
C PRO A 64 -15.51 6.76 10.19
N ALA A 65 -16.51 6.08 10.76
CA ALA A 65 -16.31 5.27 11.96
C ALA A 65 -15.38 4.07 11.73
N LYS A 66 -15.56 3.34 10.62
CA LYS A 66 -14.66 2.24 10.25
C LYS A 66 -13.27 2.74 9.92
N LEU A 67 -13.16 3.88 9.21
CA LEU A 67 -11.88 4.51 8.89
C LEU A 67 -11.11 4.88 10.17
N LYS A 68 -11.82 5.50 11.13
CA LYS A 68 -11.23 5.82 12.43
C LYS A 68 -10.77 4.57 13.17
N ALA A 69 -11.60 3.54 13.27
CA ALA A 69 -11.25 2.30 13.95
C ALA A 69 -10.02 1.63 13.32
N PHE A 70 -9.94 1.62 11.98
CA PHE A 70 -8.79 1.11 11.23
C PHE A 70 -7.49 1.87 11.56
N SER A 71 -7.54 3.20 11.56
CA SER A 71 -6.40 4.04 11.91
C SER A 71 -6.00 3.88 13.38
N ASP A 72 -6.98 3.82 14.28
CA ASP A 72 -6.74 3.65 15.71
C ASP A 72 -6.11 2.28 16.02
N ALA A 73 -6.51 1.22 15.31
CA ALA A 73 -5.91 -0.10 15.47
C ALA A 73 -4.39 -0.10 15.23
N VAL A 74 -3.93 0.65 14.22
CA VAL A 74 -2.49 0.82 13.96
C VAL A 74 -1.82 1.69 15.02
N ARG A 75 -2.38 2.87 15.28
CA ARG A 75 -1.79 3.89 16.17
C ARG A 75 -1.73 3.42 17.63
N SER A 76 -2.74 2.71 18.11
CA SER A 76 -2.77 2.21 19.50
C SER A 76 -1.63 1.25 19.83
N ARG A 77 -1.01 0.65 18.81
CA ARG A 77 0.17 -0.21 18.91
C ARG A 77 1.49 0.54 18.77
N GLY A 78 1.44 1.87 18.60
CA GLY A 78 2.62 2.68 18.31
C GLY A 78 3.24 2.34 16.95
N LEU A 79 2.42 1.88 16.00
CA LEU A 79 2.78 1.70 14.60
C LEU A 79 2.29 2.89 13.77
N GLU A 80 2.93 3.11 12.62
CA GLU A 80 2.43 4.02 11.59
C GLU A 80 2.16 3.27 10.28
N ILE A 81 1.30 3.82 9.43
CA ILE A 81 1.13 3.32 8.07
C ILE A 81 2.14 4.07 7.19
N SER A 82 3.14 3.35 6.68
CA SER A 82 4.16 3.94 5.80
C SER A 82 3.67 4.18 4.38
N ALA A 83 2.80 3.30 3.87
CA ALA A 83 2.23 3.40 2.54
C ALA A 83 1.01 2.50 2.39
N LEU A 84 0.18 2.79 1.39
CA LEU A 84 -0.82 1.86 0.85
C LEU A 84 -0.30 1.27 -0.46
N SER A 85 -0.43 -0.05 -0.62
CA SER A 85 0.03 -0.76 -1.81
C SER A 85 -1.12 -1.28 -2.66
N CYS A 86 -1.10 -0.92 -3.95
CA CYS A 86 -2.11 -1.34 -4.93
C CYS A 86 -1.46 -1.73 -6.27
N HIS A 87 -0.38 -2.52 -6.20
CA HIS A 87 0.32 -2.98 -7.41
C HIS A 87 -0.66 -3.60 -8.40
N GLY A 88 -0.60 -3.15 -9.64
CA GLY A 88 -1.47 -3.61 -10.70
C GLY A 88 -1.04 -3.06 -12.05
N ASN A 89 -1.63 -3.54 -13.13
CA ASN A 89 -1.31 -3.07 -14.47
C ASN A 89 -2.43 -2.19 -15.05
N PRO A 90 -2.40 -0.86 -14.85
CA PRO A 90 -3.40 0.07 -15.38
C PRO A 90 -3.36 0.20 -16.91
N LEU A 91 -2.29 -0.29 -17.54
CA LEU A 91 -2.07 -0.30 -18.99
C LEU A 91 -2.28 -1.68 -19.61
N HIS A 92 -2.85 -2.63 -18.87
CA HIS A 92 -3.09 -4.00 -19.37
C HIS A 92 -3.84 -3.98 -20.70
N PRO A 93 -3.44 -4.81 -21.70
CA PRO A 93 -4.12 -4.89 -22.99
C PRO A 93 -5.60 -5.26 -22.89
N ASP A 94 -5.98 -6.12 -21.93
CA ASP A 94 -7.39 -6.32 -21.59
C ASP A 94 -7.97 -5.08 -20.93
N PRO A 95 -8.93 -4.38 -21.59
CA PRO A 95 -9.50 -3.15 -21.07
C PRO A 95 -10.28 -3.33 -19.78
N LYS A 96 -10.82 -4.53 -19.50
CA LYS A 96 -11.53 -4.83 -18.25
C LYS A 96 -10.56 -4.90 -17.07
N LEU A 97 -9.43 -5.59 -17.25
CA LEU A 97 -8.37 -5.66 -16.25
C LEU A 97 -7.75 -4.29 -16.01
N ALA A 98 -7.42 -3.56 -17.06
CA ALA A 98 -6.91 -2.21 -16.96
C ALA A 98 -7.87 -1.28 -16.19
N ALA A 99 -9.17 -1.34 -16.50
CA ALA A 99 -10.18 -0.55 -15.81
C ALA A 99 -10.31 -0.92 -14.32
N ALA A 100 -10.26 -2.22 -13.99
CA ALA A 100 -10.30 -2.70 -12.61
C ALA A 100 -9.08 -2.19 -11.81
N HIS A 101 -7.89 -2.29 -12.39
CA HIS A 101 -6.66 -1.84 -11.75
C HIS A 101 -6.63 -0.32 -11.54
N ARG A 102 -7.08 0.47 -12.54
CA ARG A 102 -7.23 1.93 -12.38
C ARG A 102 -8.24 2.30 -11.30
N LYS A 103 -9.36 1.56 -11.19
CA LYS A 103 -10.36 1.79 -10.13
C LYS A 103 -9.75 1.57 -8.75
N THR A 104 -8.98 0.49 -8.58
CA THR A 104 -8.29 0.20 -7.32
C THR A 104 -7.27 1.29 -6.96
N GLN A 105 -6.46 1.74 -7.92
CA GLN A 105 -5.51 2.83 -7.71
C GLN A 105 -6.23 4.13 -7.29
N ARG A 106 -7.32 4.49 -7.97
CA ARG A 106 -8.13 5.65 -7.58
C ARG A 106 -8.64 5.54 -6.15
N ASN A 107 -9.16 4.39 -5.77
CA ASN A 107 -9.67 4.17 -4.42
C ASN A 107 -8.54 4.21 -3.38
N ALA A 108 -7.35 3.71 -3.71
CA ALA A 108 -6.17 3.79 -2.85
C ALA A 108 -5.76 5.26 -2.60
N ILE A 109 -5.78 6.11 -3.64
CA ILE A 109 -5.49 7.55 -3.52
C ILE A 109 -6.51 8.22 -2.59
N LEU A 110 -7.79 7.97 -2.80
CA LEU A 110 -8.85 8.54 -1.94
C LEU A 110 -8.76 8.06 -0.48
N LEU A 111 -8.35 6.81 -0.28
CA LEU A 111 -8.15 6.28 1.07
C LEU A 111 -6.91 6.91 1.73
N ALA A 112 -5.81 7.06 1.00
CA ALA A 112 -4.59 7.71 1.49
C ALA A 112 -4.88 9.16 1.92
N GLU A 113 -5.60 9.93 1.10
CA GLU A 113 -6.03 11.28 1.44
C GLU A 113 -6.82 11.32 2.76
N LYS A 114 -7.80 10.40 2.93
CA LYS A 114 -8.60 10.32 4.17
C LYS A 114 -7.80 9.88 5.40
N LEU A 115 -6.74 9.11 5.21
CA LEU A 115 -5.84 8.66 6.28
C LEU A 115 -4.70 9.65 6.56
N GLY A 116 -4.54 10.69 5.72
CA GLY A 116 -3.44 11.66 5.80
C GLY A 116 -2.08 11.04 5.44
N LEU A 117 -2.05 10.15 4.45
CA LEU A 117 -0.84 9.47 3.99
C LEU A 117 -0.34 10.08 2.68
N ASP A 118 0.97 10.22 2.57
CA ASP A 118 1.63 10.84 1.42
C ASP A 118 2.13 9.82 0.38
N THR A 119 2.08 8.52 0.71
CA THR A 119 2.73 7.50 -0.12
C THR A 119 1.78 6.39 -0.54
N ILE A 120 1.78 6.11 -1.85
CA ILE A 120 1.16 4.93 -2.45
C ILE A 120 2.22 4.18 -3.25
N VAL A 121 2.30 2.86 -3.06
CA VAL A 121 3.16 1.98 -3.83
C VAL A 121 2.33 1.28 -4.91
N THR A 122 2.74 1.43 -6.16
CA THR A 122 2.03 0.86 -7.31
C THR A 122 2.97 0.57 -8.46
N PHE A 123 2.49 -0.13 -9.49
CA PHE A 123 3.19 -0.24 -10.76
C PHE A 123 2.70 0.83 -11.73
N SER A 124 3.62 1.38 -12.55
CA SER A 124 3.26 2.29 -13.64
C SER A 124 2.42 1.61 -14.71
N GLY A 125 2.56 0.29 -14.82
CA GLY A 125 1.88 -0.53 -15.80
C GLY A 125 2.74 -0.89 -17.00
N CYS A 126 2.31 -1.93 -17.73
CA CYS A 126 2.95 -2.41 -18.95
C CYS A 126 1.86 -2.66 -19.99
N PRO A 127 1.91 -2.00 -21.16
CA PRO A 127 1.00 -2.24 -22.27
C PRO A 127 1.34 -3.55 -23.00
N GLY A 128 0.52 -3.93 -23.95
CA GLY A 128 0.88 -4.95 -24.93
C GLY A 128 1.83 -4.40 -25.99
N ASP A 129 2.47 -5.28 -26.74
CA ASP A 129 3.41 -4.98 -27.82
C ASP A 129 2.73 -4.67 -29.16
N GLY A 130 1.40 -4.63 -29.22
CA GLY A 130 0.65 -4.27 -30.41
C GLY A 130 -0.87 -4.24 -30.19
N PRO A 131 -1.63 -3.77 -31.20
CA PRO A 131 -3.09 -3.61 -31.08
C PRO A 131 -3.88 -4.89 -30.82
N LYS A 132 -3.28 -6.04 -31.09
CA LYS A 132 -3.90 -7.37 -30.91
C LYS A 132 -3.32 -8.13 -29.71
N ALA A 133 -2.49 -7.48 -28.91
CA ALA A 133 -1.90 -8.10 -27.72
C ALA A 133 -2.99 -8.56 -26.74
N SER A 134 -2.89 -9.79 -26.26
CA SER A 134 -3.77 -10.35 -25.22
C SER A 134 -3.16 -10.27 -23.82
N GLY A 135 -1.85 -10.01 -23.72
CA GLY A 135 -1.10 -9.90 -22.49
C GLY A 135 -0.14 -8.69 -22.50
N PRO A 136 0.35 -8.29 -21.34
CA PRO A 136 1.33 -7.22 -21.24
C PRO A 136 2.70 -7.64 -21.78
N ASN A 137 3.46 -6.69 -22.27
CA ASN A 137 4.80 -6.90 -22.81
C ASN A 137 5.86 -6.96 -21.68
N TRP A 138 5.82 -8.03 -20.90
CA TRP A 138 6.85 -8.34 -19.91
C TRP A 138 7.94 -9.19 -20.57
N VAL A 139 9.09 -8.58 -20.86
CA VAL A 139 10.17 -9.23 -21.61
C VAL A 139 10.77 -10.44 -20.89
N THR A 140 10.80 -10.42 -19.58
CA THR A 140 11.55 -11.40 -18.77
C THR A 140 10.68 -12.18 -17.78
N CYS A 141 9.40 -11.84 -17.70
CA CYS A 141 8.49 -12.46 -16.74
C CYS A 141 7.13 -12.73 -17.40
N PRO A 142 6.74 -13.99 -17.56
CA PRO A 142 5.43 -14.35 -18.15
C PRO A 142 4.26 -14.04 -17.21
N TRP A 143 4.56 -13.57 -16.00
CA TRP A 143 3.59 -13.21 -14.96
C TRP A 143 3.63 -11.70 -14.68
N PRO A 144 2.52 -11.14 -14.25
CA PRO A 144 1.13 -11.57 -14.38
C PRO A 144 0.51 -11.15 -15.68
#